data_5cf5fa9046753c868d09abdc87109e09
#
_entry.id   5cf5fa9046753c868d09abdc87109e09
#
_cell.length_a   1.000
_cell.length_b   1.000
_cell.length_c   1.000
_cell.angle_alpha   90.00
_cell.angle_beta   90.00
_cell.angle_gamma   90.00
#
_symmetry.space_group_name_H-M   'P 1'
#
loop_
_entity.id
_entity.type
_entity.pdbx_description
1 polymer ?
#
loop_
_entity_poly.entity_id
_entity_poly.type
_entity_poly.pdbx_seq_one_letter_code
_entity_poly.pdbx_strand_id
1 'polypeptide(L)'
;MEWLEKELKEAEGMHIFVFKHRPYYTVGHKSYNDVEGKSNIVTKLFTKYKVDAVFSGHDHIYYRTEREGVNYIVSAGAGATIYDLKREGDAISGDSYYGRIRDMDSEEFKFHPASGEESFFDNPMFFVVSVKIKKKKITFEMIDTKGKVWDKFTFKSDI
;
A
#
# COMPACT_ATOMS: atom_id res chain seq x y z
N MET A 1 -17.91 13.06 -8.45
CA MET A 1 -18.06 11.61 -8.62
C MET A 1 -18.24 11.24 -10.10
N GLU A 2 -19.12 11.92 -10.83
CA GLU A 2 -19.39 11.67 -12.25
C GLU A 2 -18.11 11.69 -13.13
N TRP A 3 -17.21 12.65 -12.91
CA TRP A 3 -15.95 12.71 -13.61
C TRP A 3 -15.11 11.44 -13.41
N LEU A 4 -14.89 11.01 -12.15
CA LEU A 4 -14.09 9.83 -11.85
C LEU A 4 -14.70 8.55 -12.47
N GLU A 5 -16.01 8.39 -12.36
CA GLU A 5 -16.70 7.24 -12.95
C GLU A 5 -16.57 7.23 -14.47
N LYS A 6 -16.66 8.41 -15.11
CA LYS A 6 -16.45 8.54 -16.57
C LYS A 6 -15.03 8.10 -16.96
N GLU A 7 -13.99 8.63 -16.29
CA GLU A 7 -12.59 8.28 -16.59
C GLU A 7 -12.31 6.77 -16.40
N LEU A 8 -12.83 6.19 -15.32
CA LEU A 8 -12.68 4.75 -15.07
C LEU A 8 -13.38 3.90 -16.15
N LYS A 9 -14.55 4.34 -16.61
CA LYS A 9 -15.28 3.67 -17.68
C LYS A 9 -14.54 3.76 -19.03
N GLU A 10 -13.94 4.92 -19.34
CA GLU A 10 -13.15 5.11 -20.56
C GLU A 10 -11.84 4.31 -20.54
N ALA A 11 -11.36 3.93 -19.35
CA ALA A 11 -10.17 3.11 -19.15
C ALA A 11 -10.45 1.59 -19.12
N GLU A 12 -11.69 1.15 -19.33
CA GLU A 12 -12.01 -0.29 -19.39
C GLU A 12 -11.15 -1.03 -20.44
N GLY A 13 -10.59 -2.19 -20.07
CA GLY A 13 -9.68 -2.95 -20.90
C GLY A 13 -8.22 -2.46 -20.88
N MET A 14 -7.90 -1.45 -20.07
CA MET A 14 -6.52 -0.99 -19.82
C MET A 14 -6.10 -1.31 -18.40
N HIS A 15 -4.79 -1.28 -18.15
CA HIS A 15 -4.30 -1.26 -16.77
C HIS A 15 -4.63 0.08 -16.11
N ILE A 16 -5.29 0.02 -14.96
CA ILE A 16 -5.74 1.21 -14.24
C ILE A 16 -4.99 1.35 -12.93
N PHE A 17 -4.20 2.42 -12.81
CA PHE A 17 -3.51 2.80 -11.58
C PHE A 17 -4.03 4.15 -11.09
N VAL A 18 -4.43 4.21 -9.83
CA VAL A 18 -4.90 5.44 -9.19
C VAL A 18 -3.84 5.95 -8.22
N PHE A 19 -3.56 7.25 -8.27
CA PHE A 19 -2.65 7.92 -7.35
C PHE A 19 -3.40 8.97 -6.55
N LYS A 20 -3.27 8.94 -5.23
CA LYS A 20 -3.90 9.91 -4.32
C LYS A 20 -3.01 10.17 -3.12
N HIS A 21 -3.23 11.28 -2.41
CA HIS A 21 -2.39 11.61 -1.27
C HIS A 21 -2.71 10.76 -0.03
N ARG A 22 -3.96 10.79 0.46
CA ARG A 22 -4.33 10.06 1.69
C ARG A 22 -4.77 8.62 1.38
N PRO A 23 -4.37 7.62 2.18
CA PRO A 23 -4.77 6.24 1.95
C PRO A 23 -6.26 6.00 2.28
N TYR A 24 -6.86 5.00 1.64
CA TYR A 24 -8.16 4.44 2.05
C TYR A 24 -8.00 3.36 3.11
N TYR A 25 -6.88 2.66 3.10
CA TYR A 25 -6.52 1.63 4.06
C TYR A 25 -5.10 1.88 4.53
N THR A 26 -4.85 1.80 5.83
CA THR A 26 -3.53 2.01 6.42
C THR A 26 -3.43 1.41 7.81
N VAL A 27 -2.23 1.05 8.20
CA VAL A 27 -1.85 0.69 9.58
C VAL A 27 -1.05 1.81 10.26
N GLY A 28 -0.83 2.93 9.57
CA GLY A 28 -0.11 4.10 10.07
C GLY A 28 -0.95 4.99 10.98
N HIS A 29 -0.28 5.80 11.80
CA HIS A 29 -0.97 6.60 12.82
C HIS A 29 -1.54 7.93 12.29
N LYS A 30 -1.00 8.49 11.22
CA LYS A 30 -1.42 9.82 10.71
C LYS A 30 -2.84 9.83 10.16
N SER A 31 -3.22 8.78 9.46
CA SER A 31 -4.57 8.63 8.92
C SER A 31 -5.51 7.88 9.86
N TYR A 32 -5.13 7.69 11.12
CA TYR A 32 -5.90 6.91 12.10
C TYR A 32 -7.38 7.32 12.20
N ASN A 33 -7.66 8.63 12.18
CA ASN A 33 -9.02 9.17 12.27
C ASN A 33 -9.66 9.46 10.91
N ASP A 34 -8.90 9.36 9.82
CA ASP A 34 -9.30 9.82 8.49
C ASP A 34 -9.61 8.68 7.53
N VAL A 35 -9.46 7.42 7.98
CA VAL A 35 -9.67 6.25 7.13
C VAL A 35 -11.16 5.95 7.00
N GLU A 36 -11.77 6.49 5.98
CA GLU A 36 -13.18 6.24 5.60
C GLU A 36 -13.36 4.95 4.77
N GLY A 37 -12.39 4.01 4.85
CA GLY A 37 -12.22 2.96 3.85
C GLY A 37 -13.41 2.02 3.62
N LYS A 38 -14.09 1.58 4.66
CA LYS A 38 -14.98 0.41 4.59
C LYS A 38 -16.33 0.62 3.88
N SER A 39 -16.72 1.86 3.59
CA SER A 39 -17.99 2.14 2.89
C SER A 39 -17.90 3.29 1.90
N ASN A 40 -16.70 3.65 1.49
CA ASN A 40 -16.48 4.78 0.59
C ASN A 40 -16.99 4.43 -0.82
N ILE A 41 -17.83 5.31 -1.37
CA ILE A 41 -18.37 5.16 -2.73
C ILE A 41 -17.25 5.09 -3.78
N VAL A 42 -16.10 5.70 -3.52
CA VAL A 42 -14.93 5.69 -4.43
C VAL A 42 -14.30 4.30 -4.50
N THR A 43 -14.11 3.61 -3.35
CA THR A 43 -13.54 2.26 -3.36
C THR A 43 -14.46 1.26 -4.07
N LYS A 44 -15.78 1.45 -3.98
CA LYS A 44 -16.76 0.66 -4.76
C LYS A 44 -16.64 0.90 -6.27
N LEU A 45 -16.34 2.12 -6.70
CA LEU A 45 -16.05 2.38 -8.11
C LEU A 45 -14.76 1.69 -8.57
N PHE A 46 -13.72 1.68 -7.73
CA PHE A 46 -12.48 0.99 -8.05
C PHE A 46 -12.70 -0.52 -8.23
N THR A 47 -13.47 -1.15 -7.36
CA THR A 47 -13.88 -2.55 -7.49
C THR A 47 -14.71 -2.76 -8.76
N LYS A 48 -15.73 -1.91 -9.01
CA LYS A 48 -16.61 -2.01 -10.18
C LYS A 48 -15.84 -1.96 -11.49
N TYR A 49 -14.85 -1.06 -11.59
CA TYR A 49 -14.06 -0.84 -12.81
C TYR A 49 -12.71 -1.57 -12.80
N LYS A 50 -12.52 -2.52 -11.87
CA LYS A 50 -11.34 -3.40 -11.79
C LYS A 50 -10.01 -2.64 -11.81
N VAL A 51 -9.90 -1.61 -10.95
CA VAL A 51 -8.65 -0.88 -10.75
C VAL A 51 -7.57 -1.86 -10.27
N ASP A 52 -6.44 -1.90 -10.97
CA ASP A 52 -5.32 -2.80 -10.64
C ASP A 52 -4.68 -2.44 -9.31
N ALA A 53 -4.40 -1.15 -9.09
CA ALA A 53 -3.84 -0.69 -7.82
C ALA A 53 -4.12 0.79 -7.54
N VAL A 54 -4.21 1.11 -6.25
CA VAL A 54 -4.29 2.46 -5.70
C VAL A 54 -3.05 2.76 -4.89
N PHE A 55 -2.26 3.73 -5.32
CA PHE A 55 -1.08 4.22 -4.61
C PHE A 55 -1.43 5.44 -3.78
N SER A 56 -0.93 5.49 -2.56
CA SER A 56 -1.09 6.61 -1.65
C SER A 56 0.17 6.89 -0.85
N GLY A 57 0.24 8.11 -0.31
CA GLY A 57 1.29 8.60 0.55
C GLY A 57 0.73 8.96 1.93
N HIS A 58 1.09 10.15 2.44
CA HIS A 58 0.67 10.75 3.69
C HIS A 58 1.15 10.02 4.95
N ASP A 59 0.83 8.75 5.12
CA ASP A 59 1.44 7.90 6.14
C ASP A 59 2.82 7.45 5.65
N HIS A 60 3.87 7.91 6.32
CA HIS A 60 5.26 7.59 5.96
C HIS A 60 5.62 6.17 6.41
N ILE A 61 4.93 5.21 5.83
CA ILE A 61 5.09 3.78 6.05
C ILE A 61 5.03 3.04 4.71
N TYR A 62 5.32 1.76 4.73
CA TYR A 62 4.85 0.83 3.70
C TYR A 62 3.62 0.09 4.21
N TYR A 63 2.61 -0.01 3.41
CA TYR A 63 1.49 -0.90 3.66
C TYR A 63 0.92 -1.38 2.34
N ARG A 64 0.75 -2.68 2.20
CA ARG A 64 0.11 -3.32 1.06
C ARG A 64 -1.01 -4.20 1.54
N THR A 65 -2.18 -4.03 0.96
CA THR A 65 -3.35 -4.84 1.21
C THR A 65 -4.16 -5.03 -0.07
N GLU A 66 -4.88 -6.13 -0.17
CA GLU A 66 -5.90 -6.33 -1.20
C GLU A 66 -7.28 -6.26 -0.57
N ARG A 67 -8.18 -5.53 -1.18
CA ARG A 67 -9.58 -5.45 -0.79
C ARG A 67 -10.45 -5.54 -2.03
N GLU A 68 -11.33 -6.54 -2.08
CA GLU A 68 -12.31 -6.72 -3.16
C GLU A 68 -11.66 -6.72 -4.57
N GLY A 69 -10.49 -7.36 -4.71
CA GLY A 69 -9.75 -7.47 -5.97
C GLY A 69 -8.93 -6.24 -6.36
N VAL A 70 -8.89 -5.20 -5.53
CA VAL A 70 -8.08 -3.99 -5.74
C VAL A 70 -6.90 -3.99 -4.79
N ASN A 71 -5.69 -3.73 -5.31
CA ASN A 71 -4.48 -3.60 -4.49
C ASN A 71 -4.32 -2.17 -3.99
N TYR A 72 -4.20 -1.97 -2.68
CA TYR A 72 -3.95 -0.68 -2.06
C TYR A 72 -2.54 -0.65 -1.49
N ILE A 73 -1.74 0.33 -1.91
CA ILE A 73 -0.33 0.45 -1.53
C ILE A 73 -0.09 1.85 -0.96
N VAL A 74 0.33 1.90 0.30
CA VAL A 74 0.92 3.10 0.90
C VAL A 74 2.43 3.02 0.68
N SER A 75 2.99 3.99 -0.05
CA SER A 75 4.41 4.04 -0.39
C SER A 75 4.95 5.45 -0.15
N ALA A 76 5.28 5.77 1.08
CA ALA A 76 5.73 7.09 1.47
C ALA A 76 7.06 7.09 2.26
N GLY A 77 7.94 6.13 1.98
CA GLY A 77 9.22 5.95 2.65
C GLY A 77 10.46 6.41 1.88
N ALA A 78 10.30 7.22 0.82
CA ALA A 78 11.40 7.66 -0.03
C ALA A 78 12.14 8.90 0.51
N GLY A 79 12.62 8.85 1.76
CA GLY A 79 13.42 9.91 2.39
C GLY A 79 12.68 10.74 3.45
N ALA A 80 11.41 10.52 3.69
CA ALA A 80 10.67 11.13 4.79
C ALA A 80 10.88 10.34 6.10
N THR A 81 10.68 11.01 7.23
CA THR A 81 10.69 10.34 8.56
C THR A 81 9.64 9.23 8.58
N ILE A 82 10.05 8.01 8.89
CA ILE A 82 9.15 6.87 9.01
C ILE A 82 8.26 7.04 10.24
N TYR A 83 6.96 6.82 10.08
CA TYR A 83 5.94 7.00 11.10
C TYR A 83 5.63 5.73 11.87
N ASP A 84 4.97 5.93 13.04
CA ASP A 84 4.55 4.85 13.91
C ASP A 84 3.44 4.00 13.26
N LEU A 85 3.53 2.70 13.45
CA LEU A 85 2.44 1.77 13.23
C LEU A 85 1.46 1.87 14.40
N LYS A 86 0.18 2.08 14.15
CA LYS A 86 -0.88 2.23 15.18
C LYS A 86 -2.00 1.21 15.02
N ARG A 87 -2.17 0.71 13.81
CA ARG A 87 -3.29 -0.16 13.46
C ARG A 87 -2.82 -1.47 12.85
N GLU A 88 -1.64 -1.95 13.24
CA GLU A 88 -1.12 -3.21 12.73
C GLU A 88 -2.06 -4.40 12.98
N GLY A 89 -2.86 -4.32 14.06
CA GLY A 89 -3.92 -5.29 14.33
C GLY A 89 -5.11 -5.24 13.36
N ASP A 90 -5.24 -4.20 12.54
CA ASP A 90 -6.24 -4.12 11.48
C ASP A 90 -5.76 -4.76 10.16
N ALA A 91 -4.50 -5.16 10.08
CA ALA A 91 -3.97 -5.91 8.95
C ALA A 91 -4.69 -7.27 8.83
N ILE A 92 -4.93 -7.68 7.60
CA ILE A 92 -5.52 -9.00 7.32
C ILE A 92 -4.46 -9.96 6.77
N SER A 93 -4.80 -11.25 6.71
CA SER A 93 -3.92 -12.25 6.11
C SER A 93 -3.55 -11.87 4.66
N GLY A 94 -2.26 -11.92 4.35
CA GLY A 94 -1.71 -11.53 3.06
C GLY A 94 -1.25 -10.07 2.97
N ASP A 95 -1.48 -9.26 4.00
CA ASP A 95 -0.94 -7.90 4.08
C ASP A 95 0.56 -7.91 4.37
N SER A 96 1.25 -6.86 3.88
CA SER A 96 2.63 -6.56 4.26
C SER A 96 2.72 -5.12 4.73
N TYR A 97 3.52 -4.85 5.75
CA TYR A 97 3.73 -3.49 6.22
C TYR A 97 5.12 -3.27 6.83
N TYR A 98 5.56 -2.01 6.77
CA TYR A 98 6.78 -1.54 7.40
C TYR A 98 6.55 -0.15 8.02
N GLY A 99 7.00 0.04 9.21
CA GLY A 99 6.95 1.31 9.93
C GLY A 99 7.68 1.22 11.26
N ARG A 100 7.62 2.30 12.02
CA ARG A 100 8.21 2.39 13.35
C ARG A 100 7.27 1.81 14.40
N ILE A 101 7.80 1.01 15.32
CA ILE A 101 7.17 0.68 16.58
C ILE A 101 7.86 1.47 17.69
N ARG A 102 7.06 2.14 18.51
CA ARG A 102 7.58 2.91 19.63
C ARG A 102 7.12 2.26 20.92
N ASP A 103 8.06 1.73 21.67
CA ASP A 103 7.89 1.36 23.07
C ASP A 103 8.43 2.48 23.98
N MET A 104 8.13 2.43 25.30
CA MET A 104 8.48 3.51 26.24
C MET A 104 10.00 3.76 26.33
N ASP A 105 10.82 2.76 26.03
CA ASP A 105 12.28 2.80 26.19
C ASP A 105 13.07 2.56 24.89
N SER A 106 12.41 2.28 23.75
CA SER A 106 13.08 1.98 22.49
C SER A 106 12.31 2.49 21.26
N GLU A 107 13.05 2.78 20.22
CA GLU A 107 12.52 3.11 18.90
C GLU A 107 13.04 2.06 17.91
N GLU A 108 12.17 1.18 17.47
CA GLU A 108 12.48 0.13 16.52
C GLU A 108 11.64 0.29 15.23
N PHE A 109 12.14 -0.30 14.15
CA PHE A 109 11.42 -0.38 12.88
C PHE A 109 11.11 -1.84 12.60
N LYS A 110 9.88 -2.12 12.21
CA LYS A 110 9.36 -3.46 11.97
C LYS A 110 8.93 -3.61 10.52
N PHE A 111 9.39 -4.66 9.87
CA PHE A 111 8.82 -5.14 8.62
C PHE A 111 8.07 -6.45 8.86
N HIS A 112 6.79 -6.46 8.50
CA HIS A 112 5.93 -7.64 8.51
C HIS A 112 5.64 -8.04 7.06
N PRO A 113 6.18 -9.18 6.58
CA PRO A 113 5.87 -9.70 5.25
C PRO A 113 4.50 -10.38 5.24
N ALA A 114 3.91 -10.51 4.06
CA ALA A 114 2.65 -11.25 3.86
C ALA A 114 2.76 -12.73 4.25
N SER A 115 3.97 -13.27 4.18
CA SER A 115 4.30 -14.63 4.64
C SER A 115 5.75 -14.65 5.09
N GLY A 116 6.04 -15.26 6.23
CA GLY A 116 7.38 -15.38 6.77
C GLY A 116 7.57 -14.66 8.11
N GLU A 117 8.83 -14.59 8.54
CA GLU A 117 9.18 -14.00 9.83
C GLU A 117 9.33 -12.49 9.75
N GLU A 118 8.88 -11.81 10.78
CA GLU A 118 9.07 -10.38 10.96
C GLU A 118 10.56 -10.02 11.08
N SER A 119 10.92 -8.84 10.60
CA SER A 119 12.27 -8.29 10.71
C SER A 119 12.22 -6.97 11.49
N PHE A 120 13.21 -6.79 12.37
CA PHE A 120 13.35 -5.62 13.22
C PHE A 120 14.65 -4.89 12.93
N PHE A 121 14.64 -3.57 13.07
CA PHE A 121 15.76 -2.70 12.72
C PHE A 121 15.90 -1.56 13.73
N ASP A 122 17.14 -1.22 14.10
CA ASP A 122 17.46 -0.06 14.94
C ASP A 122 17.42 1.27 14.16
N ASN A 123 17.47 1.23 12.84
CA ASN A 123 17.50 2.40 11.98
C ASN A 123 16.42 2.33 10.90
N PRO A 124 15.87 3.49 10.47
CA PRO A 124 14.86 3.52 9.44
C PRO A 124 15.40 3.02 8.09
N MET A 125 14.55 2.28 7.38
CA MET A 125 14.79 1.85 6.02
C MET A 125 13.99 2.74 5.06
N PHE A 126 14.67 3.38 4.12
CA PHE A 126 14.02 4.10 3.04
C PHE A 126 13.83 3.19 1.84
N PHE A 127 12.71 3.38 1.13
CA PHE A 127 12.30 2.46 0.08
C PHE A 127 11.49 3.14 -1.01
N VAL A 128 11.39 2.45 -2.14
CA VAL A 128 10.48 2.75 -3.24
C VAL A 128 9.69 1.51 -3.62
N VAL A 129 8.60 1.68 -4.34
CA VAL A 129 7.85 0.56 -4.94
C VAL A 129 8.06 0.60 -6.45
N SER A 130 8.66 -0.46 -6.97
CA SER A 130 8.82 -0.69 -8.42
C SER A 130 7.62 -1.45 -8.96
N VAL A 131 7.12 -1.04 -10.10
CA VAL A 131 6.01 -1.71 -10.81
C VAL A 131 6.51 -2.21 -12.16
N LYS A 132 6.37 -3.51 -12.39
CA LYS A 132 6.71 -4.16 -13.67
C LYS A 132 5.48 -4.75 -14.31
N ILE A 133 5.16 -4.30 -15.52
CA ILE A 133 4.00 -4.75 -16.27
C ILE A 133 4.48 -5.57 -17.47
N LYS A 134 3.97 -6.79 -17.59
CA LYS A 134 4.21 -7.66 -18.76
C LYS A 134 2.89 -8.27 -19.21
N LYS A 135 2.28 -7.69 -20.23
CA LYS A 135 0.91 -7.99 -20.66
C LYS A 135 -0.04 -7.86 -19.46
N LYS A 136 -0.80 -8.89 -19.12
CA LYS A 136 -1.72 -8.92 -17.98
C LYS A 136 -1.03 -9.13 -16.61
N LYS A 137 0.26 -9.50 -16.60
CA LYS A 137 0.99 -9.76 -15.36
C LYS A 137 1.58 -8.47 -14.81
N ILE A 138 1.23 -8.14 -13.59
CA ILE A 138 1.75 -6.98 -12.85
C ILE A 138 2.54 -7.49 -11.66
N THR A 139 3.75 -6.99 -11.46
CA THR A 139 4.62 -7.31 -10.33
C THR A 139 5.00 -6.03 -9.62
N PHE A 140 4.81 -5.99 -8.31
CA PHE A 140 5.26 -4.94 -7.43
C PHE A 140 6.42 -5.44 -6.59
N GLU A 141 7.42 -4.57 -6.37
CA GLU A 141 8.57 -4.86 -5.51
C GLU A 141 8.84 -3.65 -4.62
N MET A 142 8.78 -3.82 -3.29
CA MET A 142 9.29 -2.84 -2.33
C MET A 142 10.81 -3.02 -2.22
N ILE A 143 11.57 -1.99 -2.58
CA ILE A 143 13.03 -2.06 -2.72
C ILE A 143 13.66 -0.98 -1.83
N ASP A 144 14.60 -1.36 -0.98
CA ASP A 144 15.33 -0.42 -0.14
C ASP A 144 16.46 0.30 -0.90
N THR A 145 17.10 1.24 -0.23
CA THR A 145 18.23 2.03 -0.80
C THR A 145 19.49 1.20 -1.10
N LYS A 146 19.55 -0.04 -0.63
CA LYS A 146 20.63 -1.01 -0.91
C LYS A 146 20.28 -1.96 -2.06
N GLY A 147 19.08 -1.82 -2.63
CA GLY A 147 18.58 -2.67 -3.71
C GLY A 147 17.99 -4.01 -3.24
N LYS A 148 17.83 -4.23 -1.92
CA LYS A 148 17.17 -5.42 -1.42
C LYS A 148 15.66 -5.32 -1.60
N VAL A 149 15.06 -6.37 -2.15
CA VAL A 149 13.61 -6.52 -2.26
C VAL A 149 13.09 -7.10 -0.94
N TRP A 150 12.19 -6.37 -0.28
CA TRP A 150 11.60 -6.74 1.00
C TRP A 150 10.20 -7.33 0.85
N ASP A 151 9.39 -6.78 -0.05
CA ASP A 151 8.10 -7.35 -0.43
C ASP A 151 8.03 -7.50 -1.94
N LYS A 152 7.47 -8.60 -2.39
CA LYS A 152 7.25 -8.87 -3.80
C LYS A 152 5.96 -9.63 -3.97
N PHE A 153 5.06 -9.07 -4.77
CA PHE A 153 3.85 -9.77 -5.13
C PHE A 153 3.52 -9.59 -6.62
N THR A 154 2.81 -10.56 -7.13
CA THR A 154 2.44 -10.61 -8.54
C THR A 154 1.00 -11.05 -8.66
N PHE A 155 0.25 -10.34 -9.48
CA PHE A 155 -1.11 -10.73 -9.83
C PHE A 155 -1.35 -10.60 -11.33
N LYS A 156 -2.47 -11.09 -11.79
CA LYS A 156 -2.91 -10.98 -13.18
C LYS A 156 -4.08 -10.01 -13.23
N SER A 157 -3.92 -8.94 -14.00
CA SER A 157 -5.00 -7.99 -14.27
C SER A 157 -6.14 -8.64 -15.04
N ASP A 158 -7.33 -8.17 -14.80
CA ASP A 158 -8.58 -8.64 -15.41
C ASP A 158 -8.93 -7.97 -16.76
N ILE A 159 -7.99 -7.18 -17.33
CA ILE A 159 -8.16 -6.54 -18.65
C ILE A 159 -8.33 -7.52 -19.79
#